data_53dd79b5a4481b316ae284f3eb0d91e1
#
_entry.id   53dd79b5a4481b316ae284f3eb0d91e1
#
_cell.length_a   1.000
_cell.length_b   1.000
_cell.length_c   1.000
_cell.angle_alpha   90.00
_cell.angle_beta   90.00
_cell.angle_gamma   90.00
#
_symmetry.space_group_name_H-M   'P 1'
#
loop_
_entity.id
_entity.type
_entity.pdbx_description
1 polymer ?
#
loop_
_entity_poly.entity_id
_entity_poly.type
_entity_poly.pdbx_seq_one_letter_code
_entity_poly.pdbx_strand_id
1 'polypeptide(L)'
;MRVLVDSHTVLWATLADERLSAGARELIADARTRIVLSVATTWELTIKAMAGRLRFPEPPDAYFDGLVRDFGYEVLAIHQRHVDALPELPGIHADPFDRMLIAQALVEDLDLVTGDDRIRSYPIRTIW
;
A
#
# COMPACT_ATOMS: atom_id res chain seq x y z
N MET A 1 15.99 3.14 1.82
CA MET A 1 15.07 1.99 1.90
C MET A 1 13.82 2.29 1.09
N ARG A 2 13.38 1.37 0.26
CA ARG A 2 12.12 1.47 -0.48
C ARG A 2 11.13 0.48 0.13
N VAL A 3 9.93 0.95 0.46
CA VAL A 3 8.89 0.11 1.07
C VAL A 3 7.56 0.32 0.35
N LEU A 4 6.82 -0.76 0.15
CA LEU A 4 5.46 -0.73 -0.37
C LEU A 4 4.51 -0.55 0.82
N VAL A 5 3.46 0.24 0.67
CA VAL A 5 2.47 0.46 1.72
C VAL A 5 1.10 -0.08 1.28
N ASP A 6 0.36 -0.68 2.22
CA ASP A 6 -1.02 -1.08 1.95
C ASP A 6 -1.99 0.10 2.09
N SER A 7 -3.25 -0.12 1.75
CA SER A 7 -4.25 0.94 1.73
C SER A 7 -4.51 1.54 3.12
N HIS A 8 -4.55 0.73 4.17
CA HIS A 8 -4.75 1.24 5.53
C HIS A 8 -3.55 2.05 6.00
N THR A 9 -2.34 1.57 5.71
CA THR A 9 -1.11 2.26 6.09
C THR A 9 -1.06 3.66 5.47
N VAL A 10 -1.34 3.77 4.17
CA VAL A 10 -1.32 5.07 3.49
C VAL A 10 -2.37 6.03 4.04
N LEU A 11 -3.57 5.53 4.32
CA LEU A 11 -4.63 6.35 4.92
C LEU A 11 -4.26 6.81 6.32
N TRP A 12 -3.82 5.90 7.17
CA TRP A 12 -3.49 6.24 8.56
C TRP A 12 -2.27 7.16 8.66
N ALA A 13 -1.30 7.00 7.76
CA ALA A 13 -0.14 7.88 7.71
C ALA A 13 -0.54 9.32 7.31
N THR A 14 -1.37 9.46 6.30
CA THR A 14 -1.75 10.78 5.77
C THR A 14 -2.80 11.49 6.63
N LEU A 15 -3.64 10.73 7.36
CA LEU A 15 -4.66 11.27 8.25
C LEU A 15 -4.21 11.35 9.71
N ALA A 16 -2.93 11.06 9.99
CA ALA A 16 -2.34 11.03 11.34
C ALA A 16 -3.15 10.16 12.31
N ASP A 17 -3.64 9.02 11.83
CA ASP A 17 -4.47 8.10 12.61
C ASP A 17 -3.61 7.28 13.58
N GLU A 18 -4.07 7.18 14.84
CA GLU A 18 -3.35 6.48 15.90
C GLU A 18 -3.29 4.96 15.71
N ARG A 19 -4.08 4.38 14.79
CA ARG A 19 -3.98 2.96 14.44
C ARG A 19 -2.69 2.59 13.73
N LEU A 20 -2.00 3.60 13.16
CA LEU A 20 -0.66 3.37 12.61
C LEU A 20 0.31 3.09 13.77
N SER A 21 1.04 1.98 13.67
CA SER A 21 2.02 1.62 14.70
C SER A 21 3.12 2.66 14.83
N ALA A 22 3.77 2.70 15.99
CA ALA A 22 4.90 3.59 16.21
C ALA A 22 6.06 3.27 15.23
N GLY A 23 6.31 1.98 14.99
CA GLY A 23 7.36 1.55 14.05
C GLY A 23 7.09 1.97 12.62
N ALA A 24 5.85 1.79 12.14
CA ALA A 24 5.45 2.22 10.80
C ALA A 24 5.50 3.75 10.68
N ARG A 25 5.05 4.46 11.71
CA ARG A 25 5.09 5.93 11.74
C ARG A 25 6.50 6.46 11.62
N GLU A 26 7.44 5.91 12.39
CA GLU A 26 8.86 6.29 12.33
C GLU A 26 9.45 6.03 10.95
N LEU A 27 9.18 4.87 10.39
CA LEU A 27 9.69 4.47 9.08
C LEU A 27 9.21 5.43 7.99
N ILE A 28 7.92 5.75 7.98
CA ILE A 28 7.31 6.62 6.97
C ILE A 28 7.79 8.07 7.13
N ALA A 29 8.02 8.51 8.35
CA ALA A 29 8.52 9.86 8.64
C ALA A 29 10.01 10.04 8.34
N ASP A 30 10.76 8.95 8.19
CA ASP A 30 12.19 9.01 7.91
C ASP A 30 12.42 9.47 6.45
N ALA A 31 13.11 10.59 6.28
CA ALA A 31 13.39 11.17 4.96
C ALA A 31 14.22 10.25 4.05
N ARG A 32 14.89 9.23 4.63
CA ARG A 32 15.66 8.24 3.88
C ARG A 32 14.77 7.11 3.31
N THR A 33 13.54 7.00 3.79
CA THR A 33 12.60 5.98 3.33
C THR A 33 11.86 6.47 2.09
N ARG A 34 11.93 5.69 1.02
CA ARG A 34 11.13 5.93 -0.18
C ARG A 34 9.85 5.10 -0.11
N ILE A 35 8.73 5.79 -0.06
CA ILE A 35 7.41 5.15 0.01
C ILE A 35 6.94 4.84 -1.41
N VAL A 36 6.60 3.58 -1.65
CA VAL A 36 6.06 3.11 -2.93
C VAL A 36 4.55 2.93 -2.77
N LEU A 37 3.79 3.59 -3.63
CA LEU A 37 2.33 3.55 -3.67
C LEU A 37 1.89 2.78 -4.92
N SER A 38 1.25 1.63 -4.71
CA SER A 38 0.75 0.82 -5.82
C SER A 38 -0.50 1.42 -6.46
N VAL A 39 -0.61 1.30 -7.77
CA VAL A 39 -1.86 1.59 -8.50
C VAL A 39 -3.00 0.69 -8.01
N ALA A 40 -2.72 -0.51 -7.53
CA ALA A 40 -3.74 -1.36 -6.90
C ALA A 40 -4.36 -0.68 -5.68
N THR A 41 -3.54 0.01 -4.87
CA THR A 41 -4.01 0.76 -3.70
C THR A 41 -4.83 1.98 -4.10
N THR A 42 -4.35 2.78 -5.04
CA THR A 42 -5.10 3.95 -5.50
C THR A 42 -6.43 3.54 -6.14
N TRP A 43 -6.45 2.42 -6.85
CA TRP A 43 -7.67 1.85 -7.42
C TRP A 43 -8.66 1.45 -6.33
N GLU A 44 -8.22 0.68 -5.35
CA GLU A 44 -9.06 0.25 -4.22
C GLU A 44 -9.67 1.45 -3.48
N LEU A 45 -8.84 2.44 -3.14
CA LEU A 45 -9.28 3.63 -2.42
C LEU A 45 -10.24 4.49 -3.25
N THR A 46 -10.02 4.57 -4.55
CA THR A 46 -10.93 5.28 -5.46
C THR A 46 -12.31 4.60 -5.50
N ILE A 47 -12.35 3.26 -5.58
CA ILE A 47 -13.62 2.50 -5.52
C ILE A 47 -14.37 2.80 -4.22
N LYS A 48 -13.66 2.79 -3.09
CA LYS A 48 -14.27 3.07 -1.78
C LYS A 48 -14.80 4.50 -1.70
N ALA A 49 -14.09 5.46 -2.25
CA ALA A 49 -14.55 6.85 -2.31
C ALA A 49 -15.81 6.99 -3.18
N MET A 50 -15.84 6.34 -4.35
CA MET A 50 -16.99 6.33 -5.24
C MET A 50 -18.23 5.70 -4.61
N ALA A 51 -18.03 4.70 -3.75
CA ALA A 51 -19.11 4.00 -3.02
C ALA A 51 -19.57 4.77 -1.76
N GLY A 52 -18.99 5.91 -1.47
CA GLY A 52 -19.31 6.69 -0.28
C GLY A 52 -18.79 6.12 1.04
N ARG A 53 -17.91 5.10 0.98
CA ARG A 53 -17.36 4.46 2.19
C ARG A 53 -16.12 5.15 2.73
N LEU A 54 -15.55 6.07 1.97
CA LEU A 54 -14.31 6.75 2.32
C LEU A 54 -14.40 8.19 1.83
N ARG A 55 -14.03 9.14 2.70
CA ARG A 55 -13.97 10.55 2.35
C ARG A 55 -12.53 11.03 2.37
N PHE A 56 -12.10 11.61 1.27
CA PHE A 56 -10.85 12.36 1.19
C PHE A 56 -11.12 13.85 1.37
N PRO A 57 -10.13 14.63 1.86
CA PRO A 57 -10.26 16.07 1.95
C PRO A 57 -10.36 16.76 0.59
N GLU A 58 -10.04 16.05 -0.49
CA GLU A 58 -10.11 16.50 -1.88
C GLU A 58 -10.45 15.30 -2.78
N PRO A 59 -10.75 15.48 -4.08
CA PRO A 59 -11.00 14.35 -4.98
C PRO A 59 -9.86 13.34 -4.98
N PRO A 60 -10.14 12.03 -5.14
CA PRO A 60 -9.12 10.99 -5.03
C PRO A 60 -7.87 11.22 -5.89
N ASP A 61 -8.04 11.62 -7.14
CA ASP A 61 -6.93 11.89 -8.04
C ASP A 61 -6.03 13.03 -7.54
N ALA A 62 -6.62 14.10 -7.04
CA ALA A 62 -5.87 15.22 -6.46
C ALA A 62 -5.14 14.81 -5.18
N TYR A 63 -5.78 13.98 -4.36
CA TYR A 63 -5.19 13.44 -3.13
C TYR A 63 -3.94 12.60 -3.44
N PHE A 64 -4.03 11.66 -4.40
CA PHE A 64 -2.89 10.82 -4.77
C PHE A 64 -1.79 11.63 -5.44
N ASP A 65 -2.15 12.59 -6.30
CA ASP A 65 -1.18 13.50 -6.92
C ASP A 65 -0.41 14.29 -5.86
N GLY A 66 -1.09 14.72 -4.80
CA GLY A 66 -0.47 15.39 -3.67
C GLY A 66 0.56 14.51 -2.94
N LEU A 67 0.29 13.22 -2.78
CA LEU A 67 1.25 12.29 -2.17
C LEU A 67 2.54 12.19 -2.99
N VAL A 68 2.41 12.16 -4.30
CA VAL A 68 3.57 12.11 -5.21
C VAL A 68 4.32 13.44 -5.20
N ARG A 69 3.61 14.54 -5.41
CA ARG A 69 4.20 15.88 -5.56
C ARG A 69 4.79 16.42 -4.26
N ASP A 70 4.04 16.31 -3.16
CA ASP A 70 4.38 16.97 -1.90
C ASP A 70 5.17 16.07 -0.95
N PHE A 71 4.96 14.75 -1.00
CA PHE A 71 5.62 13.79 -0.11
C PHE A 71 6.60 12.86 -0.82
N GLY A 72 6.74 12.98 -2.13
CA GLY A 72 7.71 12.20 -2.90
C GLY A 72 7.41 10.71 -3.02
N TYR A 73 6.13 10.30 -2.89
CA TYR A 73 5.76 8.90 -3.06
C TYR A 73 6.04 8.45 -4.51
N GLU A 74 6.57 7.26 -4.63
CA GLU A 74 6.83 6.64 -5.93
C GLU A 74 5.64 5.77 -6.32
N VAL A 75 5.11 5.95 -7.53
CA VAL A 75 3.99 5.16 -8.02
C VAL A 75 4.49 3.87 -8.65
N LEU A 76 3.94 2.72 -8.23
CA LEU A 76 4.21 1.43 -8.83
C LEU A 76 3.00 0.98 -9.65
N ALA A 77 3.17 0.91 -10.96
CA ALA A 77 2.14 0.41 -11.87
C ALA A 77 1.96 -1.11 -11.72
N ILE A 78 0.77 -1.60 -12.08
CA ILE A 78 0.51 -3.04 -12.16
C ILE A 78 1.02 -3.52 -13.52
N HIS A 79 1.98 -4.46 -13.50
CA HIS A 79 2.56 -5.06 -14.69
C HIS A 79 2.15 -6.52 -14.83
N GLN A 80 2.28 -7.07 -16.04
CA GLN A 80 1.95 -8.47 -16.30
C GLN A 80 2.73 -9.42 -15.38
N ARG A 81 4.01 -9.12 -15.09
CA ARG A 81 4.81 -9.95 -14.18
C ARG A 81 4.19 -10.06 -12.78
N HIS A 82 3.47 -9.04 -12.33
CA HIS A 82 2.76 -9.06 -11.05
C HIS A 82 1.55 -10.01 -11.13
N VAL A 83 0.80 -9.93 -12.21
CA VAL A 83 -0.36 -10.81 -12.46
C VAL A 83 0.09 -12.26 -12.55
N ASP A 84 1.19 -12.51 -13.25
CA ASP A 84 1.74 -13.87 -13.44
C ASP A 84 2.17 -14.51 -12.11
N ALA A 85 2.51 -13.72 -11.10
CA ALA A 85 2.89 -14.23 -9.78
C ALA A 85 1.69 -14.65 -8.93
N LEU A 86 0.48 -14.17 -9.23
CA LEU A 86 -0.72 -14.42 -8.40
C LEU A 86 -1.05 -15.90 -8.21
N PRO A 87 -0.99 -16.78 -9.26
CA PRO A 87 -1.34 -18.20 -9.10
C PRO A 87 -0.42 -18.95 -8.12
N GLU A 88 0.77 -18.45 -7.89
CA GLU A 88 1.77 -19.08 -7.01
C GLU A 88 1.60 -18.68 -5.54
N LEU A 89 0.77 -17.69 -5.23
CA LEU A 89 0.55 -17.24 -3.87
C LEU A 89 -0.33 -18.24 -3.10
N PRO A 90 -0.02 -18.50 -1.80
CA PRO A 90 -0.91 -19.29 -0.95
C PRO A 90 -2.32 -18.68 -0.90
N GLY A 91 -3.34 -19.52 -0.71
CA GLY A 91 -4.73 -19.09 -0.64
C GLY A 91 -5.16 -18.61 0.75
N ILE A 92 -4.37 -17.74 1.38
CA ILE A 92 -4.60 -17.26 2.75
C ILE A 92 -5.62 -16.12 2.78
N HIS A 93 -5.54 -15.20 1.83
CA HIS A 93 -6.37 -14.00 1.74
C HIS A 93 -7.14 -14.01 0.41
N ALA A 94 -8.42 -13.66 0.45
CA ALA A 94 -9.28 -13.64 -0.73
C ALA A 94 -9.32 -12.27 -1.43
N ASP A 95 -8.93 -11.20 -0.76
CA ASP A 95 -9.01 -9.84 -1.31
C ASP A 95 -8.04 -9.66 -2.48
N PRO A 96 -8.54 -9.35 -3.69
CA PRO A 96 -7.69 -9.26 -4.88
C PRO A 96 -6.71 -8.08 -4.83
N PHE A 97 -7.05 -6.99 -4.17
CA PHE A 97 -6.15 -5.84 -4.03
C PHE A 97 -4.97 -6.19 -3.13
N ASP A 98 -5.23 -6.82 -1.99
CA ASP A 98 -4.17 -7.25 -1.08
C ASP A 98 -3.29 -8.32 -1.71
N ARG A 99 -3.87 -9.28 -2.45
CA ARG A 99 -3.10 -10.28 -3.18
C ARG A 99 -2.20 -9.65 -4.24
N MET A 100 -2.68 -8.60 -4.92
CA MET A 100 -1.85 -7.87 -5.88
C MET A 100 -0.67 -7.16 -5.18
N LEU A 101 -0.90 -6.54 -4.02
CA LEU A 101 0.19 -5.93 -3.24
C LEU A 101 1.24 -6.97 -2.83
N ILE A 102 0.80 -8.14 -2.40
CA ILE A 102 1.70 -9.24 -2.04
C ILE A 102 2.54 -9.68 -3.23
N ALA A 103 1.89 -9.85 -4.41
CA ALA A 103 2.59 -10.20 -5.64
C ALA A 103 3.62 -9.14 -6.03
N GLN A 104 3.27 -7.87 -5.90
CA GLN A 104 4.18 -6.76 -6.17
C GLN A 104 5.36 -6.72 -5.20
N ALA A 105 5.11 -6.91 -3.91
CA ALA A 105 6.17 -6.97 -2.90
C ALA A 105 7.16 -8.10 -3.23
N LEU A 106 6.64 -9.27 -3.62
CA LEU A 106 7.46 -10.41 -3.98
C LEU A 106 8.29 -10.17 -5.24
N VAL A 107 7.65 -9.72 -6.32
CA VAL A 107 8.29 -9.54 -7.63
C VAL A 107 9.30 -8.40 -7.61
N GLU A 108 8.98 -7.30 -6.94
CA GLU A 108 9.82 -6.10 -6.87
C GLU A 108 10.82 -6.14 -5.69
N ASP A 109 10.78 -7.21 -4.91
CA ASP A 109 11.65 -7.38 -3.73
C ASP A 109 11.54 -6.20 -2.75
N LEU A 110 10.30 -5.84 -2.42
CA LEU A 110 9.99 -4.75 -1.50
C LEU A 110 9.45 -5.29 -0.18
N ASP A 111 9.82 -4.65 0.92
CA ASP A 111 9.14 -4.87 2.19
C ASP A 111 7.76 -4.21 2.14
N LEU A 112 6.74 -4.88 2.67
CA LEU A 112 5.38 -4.35 2.71
C LEU A 112 5.05 -3.86 4.12
N VAL A 113 4.71 -2.59 4.24
CA VAL A 113 4.28 -2.00 5.52
C VAL A 113 2.79 -2.26 5.68
N THR A 114 2.44 -3.12 6.61
CA THR A 114 1.06 -3.57 6.86
C THR A 114 0.87 -4.09 8.27
N GLY A 115 -0.27 -3.78 8.86
CA GLY A 115 -0.71 -4.37 10.13
C GLY A 115 -1.69 -5.52 9.96
N ASP A 116 -2.01 -5.92 8.72
CA ASP A 116 -2.96 -7.00 8.46
C ASP A 116 -2.30 -8.36 8.68
N ASP A 117 -2.78 -9.13 9.66
CA ASP A 117 -2.22 -10.43 10.03
C ASP A 117 -2.29 -11.44 8.88
N ARG A 118 -3.33 -11.36 8.02
CA ARG A 118 -3.45 -12.26 6.87
C ARG A 118 -2.37 -11.99 5.83
N ILE A 119 -2.05 -10.73 5.57
CA ILE A 119 -0.95 -10.36 4.68
C ILE A 119 0.38 -10.81 5.28
N ARG A 120 0.56 -10.61 6.58
CA ARG A 120 1.79 -10.96 7.30
C ARG A 120 2.04 -12.47 7.33
N SER A 121 1.04 -13.28 7.03
CA SER A 121 1.18 -14.74 6.94
C SER A 121 1.73 -15.22 5.61
N TYR A 122 1.91 -14.34 4.63
CA TYR A 122 2.50 -14.69 3.32
C TYR A 122 4.04 -14.68 3.40
N PRO A 123 4.72 -15.41 2.49
CA PRO A 123 6.19 -15.50 2.48
C PRO A 123 6.83 -14.24 1.88
N ILE A 124 6.52 -13.10 2.43
CA ILE A 124 7.10 -11.79 2.09
C ILE A 124 7.60 -11.11 3.36
N ARG A 125 8.48 -10.13 3.21
CA ARG A 125 8.91 -9.34 4.35
C ARG A 125 7.88 -8.25 4.64
N THR A 126 7.46 -8.16 5.90
CA THR A 126 6.48 -7.15 6.35
C THR A 126 7.04 -6.35 7.52
N ILE A 127 6.60 -5.10 7.61
CA ILE A 127 6.97 -4.17 8.69
C ILE A 127 5.69 -3.60 9.29
N TRP A 128 5.67 -3.54 10.61
CA TRP A 128 4.57 -2.89 11.32
C TRP A 128 4.99 -2.30 12.66
#